data_8eb41614771fc6553c62efba222bc433
#
_entry.id   8eb41614771fc6553c62efba222bc433
#
_cell.length_a   1.000
_cell.length_b   1.000
_cell.length_c   1.000
_cell.angle_alpha   90.00
_cell.angle_beta   90.00
_cell.angle_gamma   90.00
#
_symmetry.space_group_name_H-M   'P 1'
#
loop_
_entity.id
_entity.type
_entity.pdbx_description
1 polymer ?
#
loop_
_entity_poly.entity_id
_entity_poly.type
_entity_poly.pdbx_seq_one_letter_code
_entity_poly.pdbx_strand_id
1 'polypeptide(L)'
;MDGNENRKHQPAEFIHRDEREWETIRWPGQTGKMLFHPNPDRPTEPNAGIVRYEPGGNHPLHMHDFAQVWYILEGEFRIGGKYYGPGTMVFHPDPHVEEDLYTETGGEMLFVQYPGPTTGGRPIYDGRFNMKQRKEIAEERTDR
;
A
#
# COMPACT_ATOMS: atom_id res chain seq x y z
N MET A 1 -36.99 3.02 -3.79
CA MET A 1 -35.62 3.53 -3.75
C MET A 1 -34.95 3.11 -2.48
N ASP A 2 -33.87 2.49 -2.61
CA ASP A 2 -33.08 2.15 -1.46
C ASP A 2 -32.38 3.41 -0.91
N GLY A 3 -31.40 3.26 -0.11
CA GLY A 3 -30.67 4.38 0.46
C GLY A 3 -29.84 5.18 -0.54
N ASN A 4 -29.92 4.87 -1.84
CA ASN A 4 -29.06 5.54 -2.82
C ASN A 4 -29.46 6.96 -3.13
N GLU A 5 -30.64 7.38 -2.76
CA GLU A 5 -31.03 8.77 -2.97
C GLU A 5 -30.10 9.74 -2.26
N ASN A 6 -29.42 9.30 -1.20
CA ASN A 6 -28.44 10.10 -0.49
C ASN A 6 -27.02 9.84 -0.95
N ARG A 7 -26.84 8.94 -1.89
CA ARG A 7 -25.52 8.58 -2.41
C ARG A 7 -25.31 9.26 -3.74
N LYS A 8 -24.61 10.35 -3.70
CA LYS A 8 -24.30 11.07 -4.93
C LYS A 8 -23.18 10.36 -5.64
N HIS A 9 -23.32 10.25 -6.96
CA HIS A 9 -22.24 9.75 -7.79
C HIS A 9 -21.15 10.79 -7.83
N GLN A 10 -19.95 10.37 -7.49
CA GLN A 10 -18.79 11.26 -7.46
C GLN A 10 -18.02 11.14 -8.76
N PRO A 11 -17.45 12.24 -9.25
CA PRO A 11 -16.62 12.16 -10.44
C PRO A 11 -15.34 11.40 -10.16
N ALA A 12 -14.74 10.84 -11.20
CA ALA A 12 -13.45 10.22 -11.09
C ALA A 12 -12.40 11.27 -10.73
N GLU A 13 -11.37 10.85 -10.00
CA GLU A 13 -10.25 11.71 -9.62
C GLU A 13 -9.01 11.23 -10.37
N PHE A 14 -8.18 12.17 -10.75
CA PHE A 14 -7.00 11.87 -11.56
C PHE A 14 -5.78 12.49 -10.92
N ILE A 15 -4.70 11.74 -10.87
CA ILE A 15 -3.42 12.26 -10.42
C ILE A 15 -2.31 11.54 -11.18
N HIS A 16 -1.30 12.31 -11.60
CA HIS A 16 -0.12 11.73 -12.21
C HIS A 16 0.95 11.55 -11.13
N ARG A 17 1.74 10.49 -11.26
CA ARG A 17 2.77 10.20 -10.26
C ARG A 17 3.76 11.35 -10.07
N ASP A 18 4.00 12.14 -11.10
CA ASP A 18 4.94 13.26 -11.02
C ASP A 18 4.39 14.44 -10.20
N GLU A 19 3.13 14.38 -9.80
CA GLU A 19 2.53 15.40 -8.93
C GLU A 19 2.78 15.13 -7.46
N ARG A 20 3.45 14.02 -7.13
CA ARG A 20 3.81 13.68 -5.76
C ARG A 20 5.30 13.50 -5.64
N GLU A 21 5.82 13.80 -4.46
CA GLU A 21 7.23 13.55 -4.15
C GLU A 21 7.39 12.16 -3.55
N TRP A 22 8.57 11.58 -3.71
CA TRP A 22 8.92 10.36 -3.01
C TRP A 22 9.12 10.68 -1.54
N GLU A 23 8.53 9.88 -0.68
CA GLU A 23 8.64 10.02 0.76
C GLU A 23 9.13 8.73 1.37
N THR A 24 9.91 8.85 2.41
CA THR A 24 10.35 7.69 3.18
C THR A 24 9.14 7.02 3.79
N ILE A 25 9.08 5.71 3.69
CA ILE A 25 8.04 4.95 4.35
C ILE A 25 8.66 4.10 5.46
N ARG A 26 8.25 2.86 5.62
CA ARG A 26 8.60 2.15 6.85
C ARG A 26 10.01 1.57 6.89
N TRP A 27 10.44 0.96 5.80
CA TRP A 27 11.67 0.18 5.79
C TRP A 27 12.81 0.90 5.09
N PRO A 28 14.08 0.66 5.51
CA PRO A 28 15.21 1.24 4.79
C PRO A 28 15.21 0.84 3.32
N GLY A 29 15.57 1.78 2.44
CA GLY A 29 15.59 1.52 1.00
C GLY A 29 14.22 1.52 0.36
N GLN A 30 13.20 1.92 1.10
CA GLN A 30 11.83 1.93 0.63
C GLN A 30 11.29 3.35 0.66
N THR A 31 10.78 3.81 -0.47
CA THR A 31 10.10 5.10 -0.58
C THR A 31 8.76 4.90 -1.25
N GLY A 32 7.87 5.85 -1.08
CA GLY A 32 6.55 5.74 -1.66
C GLY A 32 5.96 7.07 -2.07
N LYS A 33 5.02 6.99 -2.98
CA LYS A 33 4.16 8.10 -3.37
C LYS A 33 2.73 7.66 -3.12
N MET A 34 2.06 8.28 -2.17
CA MET A 34 0.64 8.03 -1.97
C MET A 34 -0.12 8.88 -2.98
N LEU A 35 -0.74 8.23 -3.94
CA LEU A 35 -1.49 8.93 -4.98
C LEU A 35 -2.91 9.25 -4.49
N PHE A 36 -3.56 8.29 -3.87
CA PHE A 36 -4.85 8.51 -3.24
C PHE A 36 -4.75 8.15 -1.77
N HIS A 37 -4.84 9.15 -0.93
CA HIS A 37 -4.75 8.97 0.51
C HIS A 37 -6.02 8.34 1.07
N PRO A 38 -5.92 7.65 2.21
CA PRO A 38 -7.11 7.24 2.93
C PRO A 38 -7.96 8.46 3.23
N ASN A 39 -9.25 8.37 2.96
CA ASN A 39 -10.18 9.47 3.16
C ASN A 39 -11.06 9.18 4.36
N PRO A 40 -10.94 9.95 5.46
CA PRO A 40 -11.75 9.70 6.65
C PRO A 40 -13.25 9.92 6.42
N ASP A 41 -13.63 10.68 5.41
CA ASP A 41 -15.03 10.86 5.06
C ASP A 41 -15.59 9.69 4.25
N ARG A 42 -14.73 8.87 3.70
CA ARG A 42 -15.08 7.68 2.94
C ARG A 42 -14.18 6.52 3.37
N PRO A 43 -14.34 6.05 4.60
CA PRO A 43 -13.35 5.16 5.22
C PRO A 43 -13.28 3.76 4.62
N THR A 44 -14.25 3.38 3.81
CA THR A 44 -14.23 2.06 3.17
C THR A 44 -13.62 2.07 1.78
N GLU A 45 -13.26 3.23 1.28
CA GLU A 45 -12.65 3.33 -0.04
C GLU A 45 -11.15 3.06 0.02
N PRO A 46 -10.60 2.54 -1.07
CA PRO A 46 -9.18 2.21 -1.09
C PRO A 46 -8.29 3.45 -1.09
N ASN A 47 -7.09 3.27 -0.60
CA ASN A 47 -5.99 4.19 -0.87
C ASN A 47 -5.00 3.46 -1.78
N ALA A 48 -4.24 4.22 -2.54
CA ALA A 48 -3.37 3.65 -3.55
C ALA A 48 -2.14 4.50 -3.79
N GLY A 49 -1.08 3.86 -4.24
CA GLY A 49 0.14 4.56 -4.54
C GLY A 49 1.18 3.65 -5.17
N ILE A 50 2.41 4.12 -5.17
CA ILE A 50 3.54 3.40 -5.72
C ILE A 50 4.61 3.32 -4.63
N VAL A 51 5.16 2.12 -4.44
CA VAL A 51 6.30 1.92 -3.57
C VAL A 51 7.51 1.62 -4.43
N ARG A 52 8.64 2.23 -4.10
CA ARG A 52 9.92 2.00 -4.75
C ARG A 52 10.89 1.40 -3.76
N TYR A 53 11.59 0.38 -4.20
CA TYR A 53 12.70 -0.20 -3.46
C TYR A 53 14.00 0.10 -4.19
N GLU A 54 15.01 0.50 -3.46
CA GLU A 54 16.36 0.62 -4.01
C GLU A 54 16.98 -0.76 -4.17
N PRO A 55 18.02 -0.89 -5.02
CA PRO A 55 18.77 -2.15 -5.08
C PRO A 55 19.24 -2.56 -3.68
N GLY A 56 18.96 -3.79 -3.30
CA GLY A 56 19.23 -4.29 -1.96
C GLY A 56 18.12 -4.02 -0.96
N GLY A 57 17.07 -3.34 -1.39
CA GLY A 57 15.94 -3.03 -0.50
C GLY A 57 15.22 -4.30 -0.06
N ASN A 58 14.67 -4.23 1.13
CA ASN A 58 13.98 -5.39 1.70
C ASN A 58 13.01 -4.98 2.80
N HIS A 59 12.10 -5.89 3.12
CA HIS A 59 11.34 -5.79 4.35
C HIS A 59 11.15 -7.19 4.93
N PRO A 60 11.03 -7.29 6.27
CA PRO A 60 10.83 -8.59 6.90
C PRO A 60 9.37 -9.04 6.78
N LEU A 61 9.16 -10.31 7.07
CA LEU A 61 7.82 -10.85 7.21
C LEU A 61 7.07 -10.08 8.29
N HIS A 62 5.84 -9.69 7.99
CA HIS A 62 4.98 -9.01 8.95
C HIS A 62 3.52 -9.24 8.57
N MET A 63 2.59 -8.74 9.37
CA MET A 63 1.17 -9.01 9.18
C MET A 63 0.36 -7.72 9.16
N HIS A 64 -0.75 -7.77 8.46
CA HIS A 64 -1.69 -6.66 8.37
C HIS A 64 -3.12 -7.15 8.52
N ASP A 65 -3.96 -6.29 9.06
CA ASP A 65 -5.40 -6.55 9.18
C ASP A 65 -6.17 -5.67 8.18
N PHE A 66 -5.84 -5.82 6.91
CA PHE A 66 -6.54 -5.20 5.80
C PHE A 66 -6.25 -6.01 4.55
N ALA A 67 -6.92 -5.69 3.45
CA ALA A 67 -6.66 -6.32 2.17
C ALA A 67 -5.79 -5.44 1.29
N GLN A 68 -5.04 -6.04 0.39
CA GLN A 68 -4.10 -5.32 -0.43
C GLN A 68 -3.83 -6.03 -1.74
N VAL A 69 -3.62 -5.25 -2.78
CA VAL A 69 -3.17 -5.75 -4.07
C VAL A 69 -1.88 -5.03 -4.44
N TRP A 70 -0.90 -5.78 -4.91
CA TRP A 70 0.30 -5.23 -5.52
C TRP A 70 0.33 -5.60 -7.00
N TYR A 71 0.94 -4.74 -7.78
CA TYR A 71 1.26 -5.07 -9.16
C TYR A 71 2.68 -4.60 -9.44
N ILE A 72 3.56 -5.52 -9.83
CA ILE A 72 4.96 -5.19 -10.06
C ILE A 72 5.08 -4.46 -11.40
N LEU A 73 5.58 -3.22 -11.33
CA LEU A 73 5.75 -2.37 -12.50
C LEU A 73 7.14 -2.54 -13.10
N GLU A 74 8.13 -2.76 -12.27
CA GLU A 74 9.53 -2.74 -12.68
C GLU A 74 10.37 -3.46 -11.64
N GLY A 75 11.45 -4.11 -12.10
CA GLY A 75 12.37 -4.81 -11.22
C GLY A 75 11.94 -6.23 -10.89
N GLU A 76 12.82 -6.93 -10.22
CA GLU A 76 12.57 -8.30 -9.78
C GLU A 76 12.59 -8.37 -8.27
N PHE A 77 11.60 -9.05 -7.70
CA PHE A 77 11.45 -9.16 -6.25
C PHE A 77 11.42 -10.62 -5.84
N ARG A 78 12.19 -10.93 -4.80
CA ARG A 78 12.09 -12.22 -4.14
C ARG A 78 11.11 -12.06 -2.98
N ILE A 79 9.99 -12.74 -3.05
CA ILE A 79 8.92 -12.65 -2.06
C ILE A 79 8.66 -14.04 -1.53
N GLY A 80 8.86 -14.25 -0.24
CA GLY A 80 8.69 -15.57 0.37
C GLY A 80 9.61 -16.62 -0.26
N GLY A 81 10.78 -16.21 -0.72
CA GLY A 81 11.77 -17.12 -1.29
C GLY A 81 11.65 -17.40 -2.78
N LYS A 82 10.67 -16.81 -3.45
CA LYS A 82 10.49 -16.99 -4.91
C LYS A 82 10.60 -15.64 -5.61
N TYR A 83 11.03 -15.66 -6.87
CA TYR A 83 11.25 -14.46 -7.66
C TYR A 83 10.05 -14.14 -8.54
N TYR A 84 9.71 -12.85 -8.59
CA TYR A 84 8.60 -12.34 -9.39
C TYR A 84 9.03 -11.04 -10.08
N GLY A 85 8.65 -10.90 -11.33
CA GLY A 85 9.00 -9.73 -12.14
C GLY A 85 7.79 -8.93 -12.57
N PRO A 86 8.02 -7.93 -13.45
CA PRO A 86 6.96 -7.05 -13.92
C PRO A 86 5.78 -7.83 -14.49
N GLY A 87 4.58 -7.34 -14.20
CA GLY A 87 3.36 -8.00 -14.65
C GLY A 87 2.79 -8.98 -13.62
N THR A 88 3.48 -9.21 -12.52
CA THR A 88 2.97 -10.07 -11.46
C THR A 88 2.02 -9.28 -10.57
N MET A 89 0.85 -9.85 -10.32
CA MET A 89 -0.09 -9.31 -9.36
C MET A 89 -0.05 -10.16 -8.09
N VAL A 90 -0.03 -9.49 -6.95
CA VAL A 90 -0.03 -10.17 -5.65
C VAL A 90 -1.30 -9.76 -4.92
N PHE A 91 -2.09 -10.74 -4.53
CA PHE A 91 -3.30 -10.49 -3.74
C PHE A 91 -3.07 -10.87 -2.29
N HIS A 92 -3.36 -9.94 -1.41
CA HIS A 92 -3.27 -10.17 0.03
C HIS A 92 -4.67 -10.10 0.62
N PRO A 93 -5.20 -11.21 1.15
CA PRO A 93 -6.52 -11.19 1.79
C PRO A 93 -6.50 -10.45 3.13
N ASP A 94 -7.66 -10.29 3.73
CA ASP A 94 -7.82 -9.68 5.04
C ASP A 94 -8.17 -10.76 6.07
N PRO A 95 -7.39 -11.00 7.11
CA PRO A 95 -6.04 -10.49 7.35
C PRO A 95 -5.00 -11.26 6.55
N HIS A 96 -3.81 -10.72 6.43
CA HIS A 96 -2.80 -11.43 5.67
C HIS A 96 -1.42 -11.38 6.31
N VAL A 97 -0.59 -12.31 5.85
CA VAL A 97 0.84 -12.32 6.11
C VAL A 97 1.51 -11.69 4.90
N GLU A 98 2.32 -10.69 5.13
CA GLU A 98 3.16 -10.11 4.09
C GLU A 98 4.53 -10.75 4.21
N GLU A 99 4.86 -11.59 3.24
CA GLU A 99 6.10 -12.34 3.28
C GLU A 99 7.31 -11.43 3.20
N ASP A 100 8.45 -11.94 3.64
CA ASP A 100 9.69 -11.22 3.50
C ASP A 100 9.99 -10.95 2.03
N LEU A 101 10.52 -9.76 1.78
CA LEU A 101 10.79 -9.31 0.41
C LEU A 101 12.21 -8.80 0.33
N TYR A 102 12.86 -9.14 -0.78
CA TYR A 102 14.19 -8.65 -1.11
C TYR A 102 14.26 -8.37 -2.60
N THR A 103 14.94 -7.32 -2.98
CA THR A 103 15.19 -7.04 -4.40
C THR A 103 16.65 -6.67 -4.62
N GLU A 104 17.28 -7.36 -5.55
CA GLU A 104 18.66 -7.09 -5.93
C GLU A 104 18.72 -5.91 -6.92
N THR A 105 17.73 -5.85 -7.78
CA THR A 105 17.67 -4.83 -8.84
C THR A 105 17.06 -3.52 -8.40
N GLY A 106 16.31 -3.54 -7.30
CA GLY A 106 15.37 -2.48 -7.01
C GLY A 106 14.14 -2.62 -7.91
N GLY A 107 13.17 -1.76 -7.71
CA GLY A 107 11.98 -1.79 -8.55
C GLY A 107 10.83 -1.01 -7.96
N GLU A 108 9.69 -1.09 -8.63
CA GLU A 108 8.49 -0.37 -8.25
C GLU A 108 7.26 -1.26 -8.32
N MET A 109 6.37 -1.06 -7.37
CA MET A 109 5.07 -1.72 -7.34
C MET A 109 3.97 -0.71 -7.15
N LEU A 110 2.87 -0.91 -7.86
CA LEU A 110 1.62 -0.23 -7.54
C LEU A 110 1.00 -0.98 -6.37
N PHE A 111 0.45 -0.26 -5.40
CA PHE A 111 -0.31 -0.88 -4.33
C PHE A 111 -1.68 -0.25 -4.20
N VAL A 112 -2.67 -1.07 -3.86
CA VAL A 112 -4.03 -0.65 -3.53
C VAL A 112 -4.38 -1.33 -2.22
N GLN A 113 -4.81 -0.55 -1.23
CA GLN A 113 -5.14 -1.08 0.09
C GLN A 113 -6.55 -0.66 0.45
N TYR A 114 -7.28 -1.54 1.08
CA TYR A 114 -8.67 -1.29 1.43
C TYR A 114 -9.08 -2.13 2.62
N PRO A 115 -10.12 -1.68 3.35
CA PRO A 115 -10.64 -2.49 4.45
C PRO A 115 -11.19 -3.79 3.88
N GLY A 116 -10.75 -4.90 4.43
CA GLY A 116 -11.29 -6.18 4.02
C GLY A 116 -12.57 -6.52 4.80
N PRO A 117 -13.33 -7.48 4.32
CA PRO A 117 -14.60 -7.83 4.95
C PRO A 117 -14.45 -8.62 6.24
N THR A 118 -13.29 -9.22 6.48
CA THR A 118 -13.10 -10.10 7.64
C THR A 118 -12.82 -9.33 8.91
N THR A 119 -11.79 -8.47 8.91
CA THR A 119 -11.47 -7.67 10.09
C THR A 119 -12.06 -6.27 10.03
N GLY A 120 -12.35 -5.79 8.83
CA GLY A 120 -12.78 -4.40 8.65
C GLY A 120 -11.67 -3.40 8.91
N GLY A 121 -10.44 -3.89 9.12
CA GLY A 121 -9.32 -3.03 9.37
C GLY A 121 -8.85 -2.33 8.11
N ARG A 122 -8.09 -1.28 8.28
CA ARG A 122 -7.54 -0.50 7.18
C ARG A 122 -6.15 -0.02 7.56
N PRO A 123 -5.34 0.30 6.56
CA PRO A 123 -4.00 0.82 6.86
C PRO A 123 -4.07 2.09 7.70
N ILE A 124 -3.12 2.23 8.59
CA ILE A 124 -3.01 3.40 9.45
C ILE A 124 -1.86 4.25 8.92
N TYR A 125 -2.20 5.40 8.39
CA TYR A 125 -1.19 6.25 7.78
C TYR A 125 -1.01 7.59 8.49
N ASP A 126 -1.56 7.81 9.58
CA ASP A 126 -1.37 8.99 10.45
C ASP A 126 -0.39 10.04 9.91
N GLY A 127 -0.46 10.32 8.62
CA GLY A 127 0.43 11.25 7.97
C GLY A 127 1.75 10.67 7.49
N ARG A 128 1.89 9.34 7.45
CA ARG A 128 3.13 8.72 7.00
C ARG A 128 3.55 9.19 5.60
N PHE A 129 2.60 9.28 4.70
CA PHE A 129 2.85 9.77 3.36
C PHE A 129 2.59 11.27 3.21
N ASN A 130 2.32 11.94 4.31
CA ASN A 130 2.20 13.39 4.35
C ASN A 130 3.15 13.88 5.43
N MET A 131 4.35 14.15 5.04
CA MET A 131 5.41 14.48 5.99
C MET A 131 5.11 15.73 6.79
N LYS A 132 4.28 16.64 6.27
CA LYS A 132 3.93 17.87 6.99
C LYS A 132 2.96 17.60 8.14
N GLN A 133 2.18 16.56 8.02
CA GLN A 133 1.21 16.20 9.05
C GLN A 133 1.58 14.89 9.71
N ARG A 134 2.83 14.52 9.60
CA ARG A 134 3.28 13.26 10.15
C ARG A 134 2.93 13.13 11.62
N LYS A 135 2.30 12.05 11.95
CA LYS A 135 2.00 11.67 13.30
C LYS A 135 2.61 10.31 13.57
N GLU A 136 2.63 9.95 14.81
CA GLU A 136 3.01 8.61 15.15
C GLU A 136 2.00 7.63 14.59
N ILE A 137 2.51 6.59 13.95
CA ILE A 137 1.67 5.58 13.31
C ILE A 137 1.59 4.39 14.23
N ALA A 138 0.37 3.88 14.41
CA ALA A 138 0.19 2.69 15.19
C ALA A 138 1.09 1.57 14.64
N GLU A 139 1.70 0.85 15.57
CA GLU A 139 2.64 -0.17 15.22
C GLU A 139 1.93 -1.34 14.54
N GLU A 140 2.48 -1.79 13.43
CA GLU A 140 1.97 -2.97 12.76
C GLU A 140 2.57 -4.20 13.42
N ARG A 141 1.79 -5.27 13.45
CA ARG A 141 2.29 -6.52 14.01
C ARG A 141 3.33 -7.13 13.07
N THR A 142 4.42 -7.60 13.65
CA THR A 142 5.49 -8.26 12.91
C THR A 142 5.64 -9.71 13.30
N ASP A 143 4.79 -10.20 14.21
CA ASP A 143 4.78 -11.61 14.64
C ASP A 143 3.54 -12.30 14.07
N ARG A 144 3.55 -13.58 14.10
CA ARG A 144 2.41 -14.41 13.67
C ARG A 144 1.65 -14.96 14.86
#